data_0661db3b7ce87a81095824547fde4807
#
_entry.id   0661db3b7ce87a81095824547fde4807
#
_cell.length_a   1.000
_cell.length_b   1.000
_cell.length_c   1.000
_cell.angle_alpha   90.00
_cell.angle_beta   90.00
_cell.angle_gamma   90.00
#
_symmetry.space_group_name_H-M   'P 1'
#
loop_
_entity.id
_entity.type
_entity.pdbx_description
1 polymer ?
#
loop_
_entity_poly.entity_id
_entity_poly.type
_entity_poly.pdbx_seq_one_letter_code
_entity_poly.pdbx_strand_id
1 'polypeptide(L)'
;MTNTIVELFDKITAEQGLGRSLDHEGSANYAVQKTLVKVATDHFIRFGYRRANIAEIALDAGIGKGTIYLHFKNKRELFFSCLIAEKRELLPQLEIIENFPEEERLRAFLEVTFSFALTASLTRALLSRRQDFAALIEEIDATILKNHDQNYTEYLINKLISPVTHNLDTDDKKTITNVINLATLAIGYLPEMAFDLPGQEIRTEEFVRTLAMIIDRGIKNT
;
A
#
# COMPACT_ATOMS: atom_id res chain seq x y z
N MET A 1 -7.25 7.10 -20.61
CA MET A 1 -7.74 6.81 -19.25
C MET A 1 -7.22 5.45 -18.88
N THR A 2 -6.53 5.31 -17.75
CA THR A 2 -6.08 4.02 -17.23
C THR A 2 -7.31 3.19 -16.83
N ASN A 3 -7.47 2.00 -17.40
CA ASN A 3 -8.69 1.20 -17.25
C ASN A 3 -8.61 0.19 -16.09
N THR A 4 -7.40 -0.16 -15.63
CA THR A 4 -7.20 -1.16 -14.57
C THR A 4 -6.43 -0.59 -13.38
N ILE A 5 -6.57 -1.23 -12.21
CA ILE A 5 -5.81 -0.87 -11.00
C ILE A 5 -4.30 -1.07 -11.20
N VAL A 6 -3.90 -2.06 -11.98
CA VAL A 6 -2.49 -2.36 -12.29
C VAL A 6 -1.88 -1.24 -13.12
N GLU A 7 -2.55 -0.82 -14.20
CA GLU A 7 -2.11 0.31 -15.04
C GLU A 7 -1.99 1.60 -14.23
N LEU A 8 -2.96 1.86 -13.34
CA LEU A 8 -2.94 3.01 -12.45
C LEU A 8 -1.73 2.96 -11.51
N PHE A 9 -1.48 1.81 -10.89
CA PHE A 9 -0.36 1.61 -9.99
C PHE A 9 0.98 1.82 -10.69
N ASP A 10 1.15 1.25 -11.88
CA ASP A 10 2.37 1.40 -12.67
C ASP A 10 2.59 2.84 -13.13
N LYS A 11 1.54 3.53 -13.55
CA LYS A 11 1.58 4.96 -13.90
C LYS A 11 2.01 5.81 -12.70
N ILE A 12 1.35 5.65 -11.55
CA ILE A 12 1.67 6.39 -10.33
C ILE A 12 3.11 6.14 -9.90
N THR A 13 3.57 4.89 -9.94
CA THR A 13 4.94 4.52 -9.57
C THR A 13 5.98 5.15 -10.51
N ALA A 14 5.70 5.18 -11.81
CA ALA A 14 6.60 5.76 -12.81
C ALA A 14 6.68 7.30 -12.70
N GLU A 15 5.55 7.97 -12.49
CA GLU A 15 5.46 9.43 -12.45
C GLU A 15 6.08 10.04 -11.19
N GLN A 16 6.04 9.33 -10.08
CA GLN A 16 6.45 9.90 -8.78
C GLN A 16 7.96 9.96 -8.55
N GLY A 17 8.75 9.12 -9.23
CA GLY A 17 10.19 9.06 -9.02
C GLY A 17 10.62 8.77 -7.56
N LEU A 18 9.69 8.34 -6.70
CA LEU A 18 9.96 8.03 -5.30
C LEU A 18 10.69 6.70 -5.16
N GLY A 19 10.25 5.71 -5.89
CA GLY A 19 10.83 4.38 -5.99
C GLY A 19 10.77 3.90 -7.43
N ARG A 20 11.18 2.67 -7.65
CA ARG A 20 11.05 2.01 -8.95
C ARG A 20 10.50 0.60 -8.77
N SER A 21 9.72 0.17 -9.72
CA SER A 21 9.42 -1.25 -9.88
C SER A 21 10.70 -2.01 -10.24
N LEU A 22 10.76 -3.28 -9.86
CA LEU A 22 11.85 -4.13 -10.31
C LEU A 22 11.82 -4.24 -11.84
N ASP A 23 12.96 -4.44 -12.44
CA ASP A 23 13.05 -4.77 -13.87
C ASP A 23 12.19 -6.03 -14.15
N HIS A 24 11.85 -6.27 -15.42
CA HIS A 24 11.05 -7.43 -15.77
C HIS A 24 11.79 -8.74 -15.44
N GLU A 25 11.05 -9.76 -15.11
CA GLU A 25 11.57 -11.10 -14.82
C GLU A 25 12.35 -11.62 -16.03
N GLY A 26 13.57 -12.12 -15.78
CA GLY A 26 14.49 -12.55 -16.83
C GLY A 26 15.52 -11.50 -17.26
N SER A 27 15.39 -10.23 -16.82
CA SER A 27 16.47 -9.25 -17.05
C SER A 27 17.70 -9.56 -16.16
N ALA A 28 18.88 -9.14 -16.60
CA ALA A 28 20.13 -9.33 -15.84
C ALA A 28 20.09 -8.66 -14.45
N ASN A 29 19.34 -7.60 -14.31
CA ASN A 29 19.22 -6.83 -13.05
C ASN A 29 18.17 -7.37 -12.12
N TYR A 30 17.15 -8.09 -12.60
CA TYR A 30 15.99 -8.50 -11.81
C TYR A 30 16.36 -9.30 -10.55
N ALA A 31 17.21 -10.31 -10.70
CA ALA A 31 17.62 -11.16 -9.58
C ALA A 31 18.34 -10.37 -8.49
N VAL A 32 19.22 -9.44 -8.87
CA VAL A 32 19.96 -8.58 -7.94
C VAL A 32 18.98 -7.61 -7.25
N GLN A 33 18.12 -6.94 -7.99
CA GLN A 33 17.12 -6.02 -7.44
C GLN A 33 16.16 -6.73 -6.49
N LYS A 34 15.67 -7.92 -6.86
CA LYS A 34 14.78 -8.73 -6.01
C LYS A 34 15.45 -9.09 -4.68
N THR A 35 16.72 -9.53 -4.73
CA THR A 35 17.50 -9.83 -3.53
C THR A 35 17.70 -8.59 -2.66
N LEU A 36 18.08 -7.46 -3.27
CA LEU A 36 18.26 -6.18 -2.58
C LEU A 36 16.99 -5.70 -1.91
N VAL A 37 15.86 -5.72 -2.62
CA VAL A 37 14.57 -5.30 -2.07
C VAL A 37 14.18 -6.20 -0.90
N LYS A 38 14.36 -7.51 -1.00
CA LYS A 38 14.06 -8.44 0.10
C LYS A 38 14.89 -8.13 1.35
N VAL A 39 16.23 -8.07 1.20
CA VAL A 39 17.14 -7.80 2.33
C VAL A 39 16.90 -6.40 2.91
N ALA A 40 16.71 -5.39 2.05
CA ALA A 40 16.42 -4.04 2.49
C ALA A 40 15.09 -3.95 3.27
N THR A 41 14.06 -4.67 2.82
CA THR A 41 12.77 -4.75 3.52
C THR A 41 12.96 -5.25 4.95
N ASP A 42 13.70 -6.35 5.15
CA ASP A 42 13.99 -6.89 6.48
C ASP A 42 14.75 -5.88 7.36
N HIS A 43 15.73 -5.16 6.80
CA HIS A 43 16.45 -4.11 7.50
C HIS A 43 15.54 -2.93 7.88
N PHE A 44 14.68 -2.48 6.97
CA PHE A 44 13.74 -1.39 7.26
C PHE A 44 12.69 -1.78 8.29
N ILE A 45 12.18 -3.00 8.26
CA ILE A 45 11.28 -3.52 9.29
C ILE A 45 11.99 -3.54 10.65
N ARG A 46 13.21 -4.06 10.71
CA ARG A 46 13.94 -4.24 11.97
C ARG A 46 14.44 -2.93 12.57
N PHE A 47 15.05 -2.07 11.77
CA PHE A 47 15.76 -0.88 12.26
C PHE A 47 15.03 0.43 11.99
N GLY A 48 14.03 0.45 11.11
CA GLY A 48 13.33 1.64 10.62
C GLY A 48 14.11 2.38 9.53
N TYR A 49 13.42 3.29 8.84
CA TYR A 49 13.98 4.05 7.74
C TYR A 49 15.24 4.85 8.14
N ARG A 50 15.20 5.57 9.27
CA ARG A 50 16.31 6.44 9.67
C ARG A 50 17.57 5.67 10.00
N ARG A 51 17.48 4.57 10.73
CA ARG A 51 18.62 3.80 11.24
C ARG A 51 19.13 2.72 10.32
N ALA A 52 18.34 2.25 9.34
CA ALA A 52 18.79 1.28 8.35
C ALA A 52 20.03 1.80 7.60
N ASN A 53 21.04 0.94 7.47
CA ASN A 53 22.35 1.27 6.90
C ASN A 53 22.56 0.57 5.56
N ILE A 54 22.79 1.35 4.50
CA ILE A 54 23.01 0.82 3.15
C ILE A 54 24.24 -0.12 3.07
N ALA A 55 25.29 0.11 3.88
CA ALA A 55 26.46 -0.77 3.87
C ALA A 55 26.16 -2.14 4.48
N GLU A 56 25.33 -2.19 5.53
CA GLU A 56 24.89 -3.45 6.13
C GLU A 56 23.92 -4.20 5.20
N ILE A 57 22.98 -3.49 4.56
CA ILE A 57 22.10 -4.07 3.53
C ILE A 57 22.92 -4.70 2.40
N ALA A 58 23.98 -4.01 1.93
CA ALA A 58 24.85 -4.54 0.88
C ALA A 58 25.58 -5.81 1.32
N LEU A 59 26.12 -5.79 2.55
CA LEU A 59 26.83 -6.93 3.13
C LEU A 59 25.90 -8.16 3.24
N ASP A 60 24.69 -7.97 3.77
CA ASP A 60 23.72 -9.05 3.95
C ASP A 60 23.14 -9.55 2.62
N ALA A 61 23.10 -8.69 1.61
CA ALA A 61 22.74 -9.07 0.24
C ALA A 61 23.89 -9.74 -0.53
N GLY A 62 25.09 -9.85 0.05
CA GLY A 62 26.26 -10.47 -0.59
C GLY A 62 26.86 -9.65 -1.74
N ILE A 63 26.68 -8.31 -1.75
CA ILE A 63 27.16 -7.42 -2.81
C ILE A 63 27.96 -6.24 -2.25
N GLY A 64 28.72 -5.58 -3.13
CA GLY A 64 29.39 -4.33 -2.75
C GLY A 64 28.43 -3.16 -2.59
N LYS A 65 28.72 -2.26 -1.63
CA LYS A 65 27.90 -1.04 -1.41
C LYS A 65 27.70 -0.23 -2.71
N GLY A 66 28.71 -0.14 -3.56
CA GLY A 66 28.62 0.54 -4.86
C GLY A 66 27.58 -0.09 -5.78
N THR A 67 27.39 -1.41 -5.70
CA THR A 67 26.40 -2.13 -6.51
C THR A 67 24.97 -1.71 -6.20
N ILE A 68 24.65 -1.40 -4.92
CA ILE A 68 23.31 -0.86 -4.57
C ILE A 68 23.03 0.43 -5.37
N TYR A 69 24.01 1.33 -5.45
CA TYR A 69 23.84 2.61 -6.14
C TYR A 69 23.77 2.51 -7.68
N LEU A 70 24.12 1.36 -8.25
CA LEU A 70 23.84 1.07 -9.66
C LEU A 70 22.36 0.78 -9.90
N HIS A 71 21.65 0.27 -8.90
CA HIS A 71 20.22 -0.10 -8.98
C HIS A 71 19.30 0.94 -8.37
N PHE A 72 19.70 1.60 -7.29
CA PHE A 72 18.88 2.58 -6.54
C PHE A 72 19.72 3.82 -6.22
N LYS A 73 19.26 5.00 -6.63
CA LYS A 73 20.02 6.27 -6.51
C LYS A 73 20.39 6.61 -5.08
N ASN A 74 19.52 6.27 -4.13
CA ASN A 74 19.69 6.58 -2.71
C ASN A 74 18.85 5.65 -1.84
N LYS A 75 19.00 5.77 -0.51
CA LYS A 75 18.24 5.01 0.48
C LYS A 75 16.73 5.21 0.37
N ARG A 76 16.30 6.42 0.03
CA ARG A 76 14.88 6.75 -0.15
C ARG A 76 14.28 5.96 -1.32
N GLU A 77 14.93 5.97 -2.48
CA GLU A 77 14.46 5.20 -3.64
C GLU A 77 14.39 3.70 -3.34
N LEU A 78 15.41 3.14 -2.66
CA LEU A 78 15.39 1.75 -2.22
C LEU A 78 14.22 1.47 -1.27
N PHE A 79 13.97 2.34 -0.30
CA PHE A 79 12.87 2.20 0.65
C PHE A 79 11.50 2.22 -0.04
N PHE A 80 11.28 3.19 -0.93
CA PHE A 80 10.03 3.25 -1.70
C PHE A 80 9.88 2.06 -2.65
N SER A 81 10.97 1.55 -3.21
CA SER A 81 10.94 0.33 -4.02
C SER A 81 10.53 -0.89 -3.20
N CYS A 82 10.92 -0.96 -1.92
CA CYS A 82 10.43 -1.98 -1.00
C CYS A 82 8.93 -1.84 -0.73
N LEU A 83 8.42 -0.62 -0.51
CA LEU A 83 6.97 -0.37 -0.34
C LEU A 83 6.18 -0.68 -1.62
N ILE A 84 6.73 -0.37 -2.79
CA ILE A 84 6.14 -0.71 -4.08
C ILE A 84 6.05 -2.23 -4.24
N ALA A 85 7.12 -2.96 -3.91
CA ALA A 85 7.14 -4.41 -3.96
C ALA A 85 6.10 -5.04 -3.02
N GLU A 86 5.99 -4.54 -1.78
CA GLU A 86 4.96 -4.98 -0.83
C GLU A 86 3.55 -4.73 -1.37
N LYS A 87 3.27 -3.55 -1.90
CA LYS A 87 1.95 -3.22 -2.47
C LYS A 87 1.62 -4.01 -3.74
N ARG A 88 2.63 -4.39 -4.53
CA ARG A 88 2.41 -5.23 -5.72
C ARG A 88 1.83 -6.59 -5.40
N GLU A 89 2.05 -7.12 -4.21
CA GLU A 89 1.44 -8.38 -3.76
C GLU A 89 -0.09 -8.30 -3.68
N LEU A 90 -0.63 -7.09 -3.56
CA LEU A 90 -2.07 -6.82 -3.53
C LEU A 90 -2.72 -6.81 -4.93
N LEU A 91 -1.96 -6.41 -5.96
CA LEU A 91 -2.50 -6.13 -7.29
C LEU A 91 -3.27 -7.31 -7.92
N PRO A 92 -2.80 -8.58 -7.85
CA PRO A 92 -3.55 -9.70 -8.44
C PRO A 92 -4.94 -9.88 -7.83
N GLN A 93 -5.09 -9.62 -6.54
CA GLN A 93 -6.38 -9.70 -5.86
C GLN A 93 -7.31 -8.54 -6.27
N LEU A 94 -6.76 -7.34 -6.42
CA LEU A 94 -7.53 -6.17 -6.87
C LEU A 94 -7.97 -6.32 -8.33
N GLU A 95 -7.13 -6.89 -9.18
CA GLU A 95 -7.46 -7.15 -10.59
C GLU A 95 -8.61 -8.17 -10.74
N ILE A 96 -8.64 -9.20 -9.89
CA ILE A 96 -9.74 -10.17 -9.85
C ILE A 96 -11.06 -9.48 -9.49
N ILE A 97 -11.05 -8.52 -8.55
CA ILE A 97 -12.23 -7.78 -8.12
C ILE A 97 -12.85 -6.97 -9.26
N GLU A 98 -12.06 -6.50 -10.22
CA GLU A 98 -12.59 -5.78 -11.39
C GLU A 98 -13.56 -6.62 -12.23
N ASN A 99 -13.50 -7.96 -12.13
CA ASN A 99 -14.40 -8.89 -12.81
C ASN A 99 -15.65 -9.28 -11.99
N PHE A 100 -15.77 -8.80 -10.74
CA PHE A 100 -16.94 -9.06 -9.91
C PHE A 100 -18.14 -8.22 -10.39
N PRO A 101 -19.39 -8.62 -10.06
CA PRO A 101 -20.55 -7.77 -10.18
C PRO A 101 -20.33 -6.42 -9.47
N GLU A 102 -20.80 -5.33 -10.05
CA GLU A 102 -20.53 -3.97 -9.53
C GLU A 102 -20.91 -3.82 -8.05
N GLU A 103 -22.03 -4.41 -7.65
CA GLU A 103 -22.54 -4.40 -6.28
C GLU A 103 -21.66 -5.16 -5.27
N GLU A 104 -20.77 -6.04 -5.72
CA GLU A 104 -19.89 -6.82 -4.85
C GLU A 104 -18.46 -6.23 -4.75
N ARG A 105 -18.07 -5.40 -5.72
CA ARG A 105 -16.70 -4.87 -5.83
C ARG A 105 -16.24 -4.09 -4.62
N LEU A 106 -17.09 -3.22 -4.10
CA LEU A 106 -16.73 -2.38 -2.95
C LEU A 106 -16.42 -3.24 -1.72
N ARG A 107 -17.28 -4.19 -1.42
CA ARG A 107 -17.07 -5.09 -0.28
C ARG A 107 -15.79 -5.92 -0.44
N ALA A 108 -15.59 -6.53 -1.61
CA ALA A 108 -14.40 -7.33 -1.89
C ALA A 108 -13.12 -6.48 -1.81
N PHE A 109 -13.14 -5.25 -2.32
CA PHE A 109 -12.04 -4.29 -2.21
C PHE A 109 -11.71 -3.98 -0.74
N LEU A 110 -12.71 -3.71 0.08
CA LEU A 110 -12.54 -3.44 1.52
C LEU A 110 -11.93 -4.65 2.24
N GLU A 111 -12.43 -5.86 1.98
CA GLU A 111 -11.90 -7.08 2.58
C GLU A 111 -10.41 -7.29 2.22
N VAL A 112 -10.05 -7.10 0.97
CA VAL A 112 -8.67 -7.26 0.48
C VAL A 112 -7.75 -6.18 1.05
N THR A 113 -8.15 -4.92 1.01
CA THR A 113 -7.32 -3.80 1.49
C THR A 113 -7.16 -3.79 3.00
N PHE A 114 -8.19 -4.15 3.76
CA PHE A 114 -8.12 -4.26 5.22
C PHE A 114 -7.24 -5.45 5.64
N SER A 115 -7.37 -6.60 4.98
CA SER A 115 -6.48 -7.74 5.22
C SER A 115 -5.02 -7.37 4.94
N PHE A 116 -4.76 -6.69 3.84
CA PHE A 116 -3.42 -6.20 3.50
C PHE A 116 -2.90 -5.21 4.56
N ALA A 117 -3.72 -4.25 5.01
CA ALA A 117 -3.32 -3.30 6.04
C ALA A 117 -2.87 -3.98 7.34
N LEU A 118 -3.48 -5.12 7.69
CA LEU A 118 -3.11 -5.92 8.87
C LEU A 118 -1.85 -6.78 8.67
N THR A 119 -1.49 -7.11 7.44
CA THR A 119 -0.39 -8.05 7.13
C THR A 119 0.83 -7.40 6.47
N ALA A 120 0.70 -6.19 5.93
CA ALA A 120 1.76 -5.45 5.25
C ALA A 120 2.88 -5.03 6.22
N SER A 121 3.87 -5.90 6.40
CA SER A 121 4.88 -5.80 7.46
C SER A 121 5.71 -4.51 7.41
N LEU A 122 6.16 -4.08 6.21
CA LEU A 122 6.94 -2.86 6.04
C LEU A 122 6.10 -1.62 6.28
N THR A 123 4.89 -1.58 5.71
CA THR A 123 3.93 -0.48 5.92
C THR A 123 3.59 -0.34 7.40
N ARG A 124 3.28 -1.43 8.10
CA ARG A 124 3.00 -1.42 9.54
C ARG A 124 4.20 -0.97 10.37
N ALA A 125 5.41 -1.46 10.05
CA ALA A 125 6.63 -1.03 10.71
C ALA A 125 6.89 0.47 10.52
N LEU A 126 6.62 1.03 9.34
CA LEU A 126 6.71 2.46 9.09
C LEU A 126 5.68 3.24 9.92
N LEU A 127 4.43 2.84 9.88
CA LEU A 127 3.34 3.49 10.62
C LEU A 127 3.57 3.47 12.13
N SER A 128 4.09 2.38 12.69
CA SER A 128 4.40 2.27 14.12
C SER A 128 5.55 3.18 14.58
N ARG A 129 6.38 3.68 13.65
CA ARG A 129 7.54 4.54 13.96
C ARG A 129 7.31 5.97 13.52
N ARG A 130 6.57 6.71 14.33
CA ARG A 130 6.15 8.09 14.02
C ARG A 130 7.28 9.00 13.53
N GLN A 131 8.50 8.87 14.08
CA GLN A 131 9.65 9.69 13.67
C GLN A 131 10.18 9.32 12.29
N ASP A 132 10.15 8.02 11.92
CA ASP A 132 10.56 7.56 10.60
C ASP A 132 9.53 7.98 9.54
N PHE A 133 8.26 7.89 9.88
CA PHE A 133 7.16 8.33 9.02
C PHE A 133 7.24 9.84 8.75
N ALA A 134 7.41 10.67 9.80
CA ALA A 134 7.55 12.10 9.65
C ALA A 134 8.75 12.48 8.78
N ALA A 135 9.94 11.90 9.06
CA ALA A 135 11.14 12.16 8.27
C ALA A 135 10.97 11.78 6.78
N LEU A 136 10.25 10.69 6.50
CA LEU A 136 9.98 10.26 5.14
C LEU A 136 9.03 11.23 4.42
N ILE A 137 7.97 11.68 5.08
CA ILE A 137 7.01 12.64 4.52
C ILE A 137 7.68 13.98 4.22
N GLU A 138 8.58 14.47 5.09
CA GLU A 138 9.35 15.70 4.86
C GLU A 138 10.24 15.62 3.60
N GLU A 139 10.67 14.42 3.21
CA GLU A 139 11.48 14.20 2.00
C GLU A 139 10.65 14.11 0.71
N ILE A 140 9.31 14.05 0.80
CA ILE A 140 8.42 13.89 -0.35
C ILE A 140 7.88 15.25 -0.78
N ASP A 141 7.96 15.53 -2.07
CA ASP A 141 7.33 16.72 -2.64
C ASP A 141 5.79 16.63 -2.48
N ALA A 142 5.19 17.65 -1.90
CA ALA A 142 3.76 17.72 -1.66
C ALA A 142 2.92 17.57 -2.95
N THR A 143 3.47 17.99 -4.10
CA THR A 143 2.82 17.86 -5.41
C THR A 143 2.69 16.41 -5.81
N ILE A 144 3.70 15.59 -5.50
CA ILE A 144 3.69 14.15 -5.77
C ILE A 144 2.58 13.47 -4.97
N LEU A 145 2.48 13.78 -3.67
CA LEU A 145 1.44 13.24 -2.80
C LEU A 145 0.04 13.62 -3.30
N LYS A 146 -0.14 14.88 -3.69
CA LYS A 146 -1.43 15.38 -4.18
C LYS A 146 -1.86 14.71 -5.49
N ASN A 147 -0.97 14.55 -6.45
CA ASN A 147 -1.29 13.90 -7.74
C ASN A 147 -1.62 12.42 -7.57
N HIS A 148 -0.89 11.74 -6.67
CA HIS A 148 -1.20 10.35 -6.32
C HIS A 148 -2.61 10.21 -5.75
N ASP A 149 -2.92 11.02 -4.75
CA ASP A 149 -4.20 10.98 -4.06
C ASP A 149 -5.36 11.23 -5.04
N GLN A 150 -5.22 12.20 -5.94
CA GLN A 150 -6.25 12.52 -6.92
C GLN A 150 -6.52 11.36 -7.90
N ASN A 151 -5.51 10.79 -8.53
CA ASN A 151 -5.68 9.69 -9.49
C ASN A 151 -6.29 8.44 -8.83
N TYR A 152 -5.81 8.10 -7.64
CA TYR A 152 -6.32 6.95 -6.87
C TYR A 152 -7.76 7.18 -6.40
N THR A 153 -8.05 8.38 -5.89
CA THR A 153 -9.39 8.78 -5.45
C THR A 153 -10.40 8.71 -6.61
N GLU A 154 -10.05 9.23 -7.79
CA GLU A 154 -10.91 9.15 -8.97
C GLU A 154 -11.18 7.70 -9.39
N TYR A 155 -10.17 6.83 -9.34
CA TYR A 155 -10.35 5.41 -9.60
C TYR A 155 -11.35 4.77 -8.62
N LEU A 156 -11.18 4.98 -7.32
CA LEU A 156 -12.08 4.43 -6.30
C LEU A 156 -13.52 4.93 -6.48
N ILE A 157 -13.69 6.23 -6.73
CA ILE A 157 -15.02 6.82 -6.97
C ILE A 157 -15.68 6.16 -8.17
N ASN A 158 -14.99 6.09 -9.30
CA ASN A 158 -15.58 5.64 -10.55
C ASN A 158 -15.84 4.12 -10.58
N LYS A 159 -14.98 3.31 -9.97
CA LYS A 159 -15.03 1.85 -10.08
C LYS A 159 -15.76 1.17 -8.91
N LEU A 160 -15.78 1.80 -7.74
CA LEU A 160 -16.28 1.16 -6.52
C LEU A 160 -17.45 1.90 -5.87
N ILE A 161 -17.39 3.23 -5.81
CA ILE A 161 -18.39 4.03 -5.08
C ILE A 161 -19.58 4.39 -5.97
N SER A 162 -19.31 4.97 -7.15
CA SER A 162 -20.40 5.42 -8.06
C SER A 162 -21.36 4.32 -8.49
N PRO A 163 -20.92 3.08 -8.76
CA PRO A 163 -21.84 2.02 -9.13
C PRO A 163 -22.87 1.65 -8.06
N VAL A 164 -22.55 1.91 -6.78
CA VAL A 164 -23.39 1.51 -5.63
C VAL A 164 -24.06 2.70 -4.92
N THR A 165 -23.83 3.93 -5.41
CA THR A 165 -24.38 5.16 -4.81
C THR A 165 -25.05 6.01 -5.91
N HIS A 166 -26.37 6.02 -5.94
CA HIS A 166 -27.12 6.71 -7.02
C HIS A 166 -27.44 8.17 -6.73
N ASN A 167 -27.55 8.55 -5.44
CA ASN A 167 -28.02 9.86 -5.01
C ASN A 167 -26.95 10.79 -4.44
N LEU A 168 -25.69 10.33 -4.36
CA LEU A 168 -24.60 11.11 -3.80
C LEU A 168 -23.94 12.00 -4.84
N ASP A 169 -23.61 13.22 -4.44
CA ASP A 169 -22.82 14.12 -5.26
C ASP A 169 -21.32 13.76 -5.24
N THR A 170 -20.53 14.54 -6.01
CA THR A 170 -19.08 14.27 -6.13
C THR A 170 -18.34 14.51 -4.84
N ASP A 171 -18.74 15.47 -4.01
CA ASP A 171 -18.06 15.81 -2.78
C ASP A 171 -18.36 14.77 -1.68
N ASP A 172 -19.58 14.25 -1.63
CA ASP A 172 -19.95 13.12 -0.78
C ASP A 172 -19.13 11.87 -1.12
N LYS A 173 -19.01 11.54 -2.42
CA LYS A 173 -18.21 10.40 -2.88
C LYS A 173 -16.72 10.54 -2.54
N LYS A 174 -16.15 11.74 -2.63
CA LYS A 174 -14.79 12.02 -2.18
C LYS A 174 -14.64 11.84 -0.67
N THR A 175 -15.62 12.32 0.09
CA THR A 175 -15.64 12.17 1.56
C THR A 175 -15.65 10.70 1.95
N ILE A 176 -16.51 9.88 1.33
CA ILE A 176 -16.56 8.43 1.54
C ILE A 176 -15.21 7.79 1.23
N THR A 177 -14.60 8.14 0.08
CA THR A 177 -13.29 7.62 -0.31
C THR A 177 -12.21 7.96 0.72
N ASN A 178 -12.19 9.21 1.21
CA ASN A 178 -11.25 9.63 2.25
C ASN A 178 -11.47 8.87 3.57
N VAL A 179 -12.72 8.61 3.95
CA VAL A 179 -13.04 7.79 5.13
C VAL A 179 -12.53 6.36 4.96
N ILE A 180 -12.70 5.74 3.80
CA ILE A 180 -12.18 4.41 3.50
C ILE A 180 -10.65 4.39 3.61
N ASN A 181 -9.97 5.38 3.02
CA ASN A 181 -8.50 5.48 3.08
C ASN A 181 -7.99 5.64 4.52
N LEU A 182 -8.65 6.51 5.30
CA LEU A 182 -8.31 6.70 6.72
C LEU A 182 -8.60 5.46 7.56
N ALA A 183 -9.70 4.74 7.29
CA ALA A 183 -10.02 3.49 7.96
C ALA A 183 -8.97 2.41 7.66
N THR A 184 -8.56 2.27 6.39
CA THR A 184 -7.49 1.34 5.98
C THR A 184 -6.18 1.67 6.70
N LEU A 185 -5.83 2.94 6.78
CA LEU A 185 -4.63 3.39 7.49
C LEU A 185 -4.73 3.09 9.00
N ALA A 186 -5.88 3.39 9.63
CA ALA A 186 -6.13 3.14 11.04
C ALA A 186 -6.03 1.65 11.40
N ILE A 187 -6.53 0.77 10.53
CA ILE A 187 -6.43 -0.68 10.68
C ILE A 187 -4.95 -1.11 10.70
N GLY A 188 -4.11 -0.54 9.84
CA GLY A 188 -2.67 -0.80 9.83
C GLY A 188 -1.94 -0.44 11.13
N TYR A 189 -2.51 0.45 11.95
CA TYR A 189 -1.98 0.78 13.28
C TYR A 189 -2.43 -0.17 14.38
N LEU A 190 -3.41 -1.05 14.15
CA LEU A 190 -3.89 -1.96 15.19
C LEU A 190 -2.77 -2.92 15.62
N PRO A 191 -2.44 -2.99 16.91
CA PRO A 191 -1.49 -3.98 17.41
C PRO A 191 -2.09 -5.39 17.28
N GLU A 192 -1.25 -6.39 17.02
CA GLU A 192 -1.71 -7.79 16.90
C GLU A 192 -2.48 -8.24 18.14
N MET A 193 -2.02 -7.86 19.32
CA MET A 193 -2.69 -8.16 20.58
C MET A 193 -4.11 -7.58 20.71
N ALA A 194 -4.52 -6.66 19.85
CA ALA A 194 -5.88 -6.10 19.89
C ALA A 194 -6.95 -7.16 19.61
N PHE A 195 -6.60 -8.24 18.90
CA PHE A 195 -7.50 -9.35 18.58
C PHE A 195 -7.55 -10.45 19.66
N ASP A 196 -6.60 -10.41 20.62
CA ASP A 196 -6.46 -11.39 21.68
C ASP A 196 -6.85 -10.84 23.06
N LEU A 197 -7.49 -9.68 23.12
CA LEU A 197 -7.92 -9.08 24.38
C LEU A 197 -9.03 -9.92 25.03
N PRO A 198 -8.95 -10.22 26.34
CA PRO A 198 -9.98 -10.97 27.05
C PRO A 198 -11.36 -10.33 26.87
N GLY A 199 -12.33 -11.11 26.43
CA GLY A 199 -13.69 -10.65 26.15
C GLY A 199 -13.90 -9.97 24.80
N GLN A 200 -12.87 -9.87 23.97
CA GLN A 200 -12.93 -9.35 22.60
C GLN A 200 -12.33 -10.34 21.58
N GLU A 201 -12.50 -11.62 21.85
CA GLU A 201 -11.97 -12.69 21.01
C GLU A 201 -12.67 -12.72 19.65
N ILE A 202 -12.10 -12.00 18.68
CA ILE A 202 -12.56 -12.01 17.30
C ILE A 202 -11.36 -12.38 16.39
N ARG A 203 -11.55 -13.35 15.51
CA ARG A 203 -10.51 -13.69 14.53
C ARG A 203 -10.32 -12.55 13.54
N THR A 204 -9.08 -12.32 13.13
CA THR A 204 -8.71 -11.24 12.21
C THR A 204 -9.55 -11.25 10.92
N GLU A 205 -9.78 -12.44 10.33
CA GLU A 205 -10.59 -12.55 9.12
C GLU A 205 -12.06 -12.21 9.37
N GLU A 206 -12.58 -12.56 10.53
CA GLU A 206 -13.96 -12.24 10.92
C GLU A 206 -14.13 -10.74 11.15
N PHE A 207 -13.17 -10.11 11.81
CA PHE A 207 -13.12 -8.66 11.98
C PHE A 207 -13.13 -7.93 10.63
N VAL A 208 -12.20 -8.30 9.73
CA VAL A 208 -12.09 -7.69 8.39
C VAL A 208 -13.40 -7.85 7.62
N ARG A 209 -13.93 -9.05 7.55
CA ARG A 209 -15.17 -9.35 6.80
C ARG A 209 -16.37 -8.60 7.36
N THR A 210 -16.48 -8.53 8.69
CA THR A 210 -17.60 -7.84 9.35
C THR A 210 -17.51 -6.34 9.16
N LEU A 211 -16.31 -5.75 9.30
CA LEU A 211 -16.10 -4.32 9.10
C LEU A 211 -16.36 -3.93 7.64
N ALA A 212 -15.85 -4.69 6.68
CA ALA A 212 -16.11 -4.46 5.26
C ALA A 212 -17.61 -4.52 4.94
N MET A 213 -18.33 -5.50 5.51
CA MET A 213 -19.79 -5.62 5.36
C MET A 213 -20.55 -4.42 5.93
N ILE A 214 -20.16 -3.93 7.10
CA ILE A 214 -20.80 -2.77 7.75
C ILE A 214 -20.62 -1.53 6.88
N ILE A 215 -19.40 -1.27 6.40
CA ILE A 215 -19.09 -0.12 5.56
C ILE A 215 -19.82 -0.20 4.23
N ASP A 216 -19.76 -1.35 3.54
CA ASP A 216 -20.44 -1.56 2.27
C ASP A 216 -21.95 -1.34 2.37
N ARG A 217 -22.59 -1.90 3.37
CA ARG A 217 -24.03 -1.70 3.60
C ARG A 217 -24.37 -0.26 3.97
N GLY A 218 -23.53 0.37 4.78
CA GLY A 218 -23.70 1.79 5.13
C GLY A 218 -23.68 2.68 3.88
N ILE A 219 -22.72 2.47 2.98
CA ILE A 219 -22.58 3.25 1.74
C ILE A 219 -23.75 3.00 0.77
N LYS A 220 -24.21 1.76 0.63
CA LYS A 220 -25.32 1.42 -0.27
C LYS A 220 -26.68 1.95 0.20
N ASN A 221 -26.80 2.29 1.47
CA ASN A 221 -28.04 2.82 2.04
C ASN A 221 -28.06 4.36 2.13
N THR A 222 -27.03 5.04 1.63
CA THR A 222 -26.96 6.51 1.50
C THR A 222 -27.46 6.95 0.14
#